data_c488c7194fbf3fbf51b06030c101b629
#
_entry.id   c488c7194fbf3fbf51b06030c101b629
#
_cell.length_a   1.000
_cell.length_b   1.000
_cell.length_c   1.000
_cell.angle_alpha   90.00
_cell.angle_beta   90.00
_cell.angle_gamma   90.00
#
_symmetry.space_group_name_H-M   'P 1'
#
loop_
_entity.id
_entity.type
_entity.pdbx_description
1 polymer ?
#
loop_
_entity_poly.entity_id
_entity_poly.type
_entity_poly.pdbx_seq_one_letter_code
_entity_poly.pdbx_strand_id
1 'polypeptide(L)'
;ATGKYVMPGGVDQHTHFMFKMDDSRCVGWESSSAAVCGGTTTVVDFVNQEIGKSLKESVQNYVKNEIRDQACCDYAFHTVVYDPTDELFEEIKHLGDPDYGIPTVKLFMAYKGQPYHMEDGSVLRALQAAKEAGVTIMVHAESAEMIATLQQQTIDAGITGPIGHAISRPPIVEEEAVKRASYLAELAGAPIYIVHVTAKGAMEAIRDSYAKGV
;
A
#
# COMPACT_ATOMS: atom_id res chain seq x y z
N ALA A 1 37.13 10.42 -0.78
CA ALA A 1 36.55 9.41 0.15
C ALA A 1 37.63 8.70 1.00
N THR A 2 38.81 9.34 1.20
CA THR A 2 39.88 8.74 2.02
C THR A 2 39.36 8.38 3.43
N GLY A 3 39.46 7.09 3.82
CA GLY A 3 38.99 6.60 5.10
C GLY A 3 37.45 6.46 5.24
N LYS A 4 36.73 6.52 4.13
CA LYS A 4 35.26 6.36 4.08
C LYS A 4 34.87 5.26 3.11
N TYR A 5 33.77 4.59 3.38
CA TYR A 5 33.13 3.71 2.40
C TYR A 5 32.26 4.56 1.46
N VAL A 6 32.30 4.24 0.16
CA VAL A 6 31.38 4.79 -0.84
C VAL A 6 30.48 3.65 -1.28
N MET A 7 29.18 3.83 -1.09
CA MET A 7 28.15 2.81 -1.36
C MET A 7 27.02 3.47 -2.16
N PRO A 8 26.21 2.69 -2.92
CA PRO A 8 24.94 3.18 -3.42
C PRO A 8 24.06 3.72 -2.29
N GLY A 9 23.29 4.77 -2.55
CA GLY A 9 22.30 5.26 -1.60
C GLY A 9 21.18 4.24 -1.36
N GLY A 10 20.52 4.32 -0.20
CA GLY A 10 19.39 3.50 0.11
C GLY A 10 18.19 3.83 -0.79
N VAL A 11 17.38 2.80 -1.10
CA VAL A 11 16.06 2.95 -1.74
C VAL A 11 15.01 2.60 -0.69
N ASP A 12 14.21 3.60 -0.29
CA ASP A 12 13.07 3.37 0.59
C ASP A 12 11.82 3.21 -0.27
N GLN A 13 11.32 2.00 -0.34
CA GLN A 13 10.19 1.64 -1.20
C GLN A 13 8.82 1.74 -0.51
N HIS A 14 8.73 2.36 0.67
CA HIS A 14 7.46 2.49 1.37
C HIS A 14 7.40 3.77 2.20
N THR A 15 7.09 4.89 1.56
CA THR A 15 7.04 6.21 2.19
C THR A 15 5.66 6.88 2.04
N HIS A 16 5.36 7.80 2.96
CA HIS A 16 4.10 8.55 2.98
C HIS A 16 4.37 10.03 3.28
N PHE A 17 4.89 10.79 2.30
CA PHE A 17 5.26 12.20 2.52
C PHE A 17 4.06 13.14 2.69
N MET A 18 2.97 12.92 1.97
CA MET A 18 1.78 13.78 2.00
C MET A 18 0.57 13.09 2.62
N PHE A 19 0.82 12.08 3.46
CA PHE A 19 -0.26 11.39 4.13
C PHE A 19 -1.01 12.36 5.07
N LYS A 20 -2.31 12.51 4.83
CA LYS A 20 -3.20 13.35 5.63
C LYS A 20 -4.08 12.46 6.50
N MET A 21 -4.18 12.83 7.78
CA MET A 21 -5.09 12.21 8.73
C MET A 21 -5.85 13.35 9.41
N ASP A 22 -7.14 13.47 9.15
CA ASP A 22 -7.98 14.60 9.53
C ASP A 22 -7.36 15.94 9.05
N ASP A 23 -7.16 16.91 9.93
CA ASP A 23 -6.56 18.22 9.63
C ASP A 23 -5.03 18.23 9.68
N SER A 24 -4.41 17.08 9.98
CA SER A 24 -2.96 16.97 10.05
C SER A 24 -2.37 16.24 8.84
N ARG A 25 -1.13 16.58 8.50
CA ARG A 25 -0.31 15.81 7.57
C ARG A 25 0.95 15.32 8.28
N CYS A 26 1.49 14.18 7.84
CA CYS A 26 2.71 13.66 8.45
C CYS A 26 3.88 14.62 8.20
N VAL A 27 4.25 14.78 6.94
CA VAL A 27 5.37 15.63 6.49
C VAL A 27 5.10 16.07 5.04
N GLY A 28 5.84 17.06 4.57
CA GLY A 28 5.84 17.46 3.14
C GLY A 28 7.10 16.96 2.43
N TRP A 29 7.14 17.14 1.13
CA TRP A 29 8.26 16.72 0.29
C TRP A 29 9.60 17.42 0.63
N GLU A 30 9.55 18.60 1.24
CA GLU A 30 10.70 19.28 1.79
C GLU A 30 11.47 18.44 2.82
N SER A 31 10.78 17.53 3.51
CA SER A 31 11.39 16.62 4.50
C SER A 31 12.14 15.44 3.87
N SER A 32 12.08 15.24 2.56
CA SER A 32 12.94 14.27 1.85
C SER A 32 14.42 14.58 2.00
N SER A 33 14.78 15.82 2.37
CA SER A 33 16.13 16.19 2.79
C SER A 33 16.65 15.37 3.97
N ALA A 34 15.77 14.99 4.91
CA ALA A 34 16.14 14.12 6.02
C ALA A 34 16.47 12.69 5.55
N ALA A 35 15.75 12.16 4.54
CA ALA A 35 16.07 10.88 3.94
C ALA A 35 17.48 10.89 3.35
N VAL A 36 17.84 11.94 2.59
CA VAL A 36 19.19 12.10 2.01
C VAL A 36 20.25 12.19 3.09
N CYS A 37 20.02 12.95 4.15
CA CYS A 37 20.92 13.03 5.30
C CYS A 37 21.13 11.68 5.99
N GLY A 38 20.11 10.81 5.96
CA GLY A 38 20.17 9.43 6.47
C GLY A 38 20.82 8.44 5.52
N GLY A 39 21.10 8.85 4.26
CA GLY A 39 21.71 8.00 3.23
C GLY A 39 20.72 7.35 2.26
N THR A 40 19.44 7.69 2.32
CA THR A 40 18.41 7.28 1.35
C THR A 40 18.40 8.28 0.19
N THR A 41 18.64 7.82 -1.03
CA THR A 41 18.72 8.66 -2.22
C THR A 41 17.57 8.49 -3.18
N THR A 42 16.72 7.50 -2.95
CA THR A 42 15.51 7.24 -3.74
C THR A 42 14.38 6.81 -2.81
N VAL A 43 13.21 7.35 -3.02
CA VAL A 43 11.99 6.99 -2.29
C VAL A 43 10.88 6.56 -3.24
N VAL A 44 10.03 5.64 -2.80
CA VAL A 44 8.81 5.28 -3.55
C VAL A 44 7.61 5.58 -2.65
N ASP A 45 6.87 6.61 -3.03
CA ASP A 45 5.76 7.13 -2.24
C ASP A 45 4.40 6.61 -2.72
N PHE A 46 3.39 6.71 -1.86
CA PHE A 46 2.03 6.26 -2.17
C PHE A 46 1.16 7.44 -2.59
N VAL A 47 0.67 7.41 -3.83
CA VAL A 47 -0.26 8.39 -4.35
C VAL A 47 -1.68 7.84 -4.30
N ASN A 48 -2.53 8.51 -3.53
CA ASN A 48 -3.94 8.17 -3.43
C ASN A 48 -4.69 8.57 -4.70
N GLN A 49 -5.49 7.65 -5.24
CA GLN A 49 -6.42 7.98 -6.32
C GLN A 49 -7.34 9.11 -5.87
N GLU A 50 -7.48 10.14 -6.69
CA GLU A 50 -8.55 11.12 -6.54
C GLU A 50 -9.86 10.47 -7.05
N ILE A 51 -10.90 10.47 -6.22
CA ILE A 51 -12.19 9.85 -6.57
C ILE A 51 -12.74 10.45 -7.86
N GLY A 52 -13.13 9.58 -8.79
CA GLY A 52 -13.62 9.96 -10.12
C GLY A 52 -12.53 10.30 -11.13
N LYS A 53 -11.23 10.08 -10.79
CA LYS A 53 -10.11 10.26 -11.70
C LYS A 53 -9.36 8.96 -11.93
N SER A 54 -8.60 8.94 -13.03
CA SER A 54 -7.68 7.83 -13.30
C SER A 54 -6.49 7.83 -12.35
N LEU A 55 -5.81 6.69 -12.22
CA LEU A 55 -4.56 6.58 -11.45
C LEU A 55 -3.48 7.48 -12.04
N LYS A 56 -3.35 7.50 -13.36
CA LYS A 56 -2.39 8.35 -14.08
C LYS A 56 -2.63 9.84 -13.80
N GLU A 57 -3.87 10.29 -13.90
CA GLU A 57 -4.23 11.69 -13.64
C GLU A 57 -3.94 12.05 -12.18
N SER A 58 -4.26 11.16 -11.23
CA SER A 58 -3.99 11.35 -9.81
C SER A 58 -2.49 11.52 -9.52
N VAL A 59 -1.63 10.70 -10.16
CA VAL A 59 -0.17 10.84 -10.05
C VAL A 59 0.32 12.16 -10.65
N GLN A 60 -0.18 12.54 -11.83
CA GLN A 60 0.20 13.82 -12.45
C GLN A 60 -0.18 15.02 -11.59
N ASN A 61 -1.37 15.00 -10.99
CA ASN A 61 -1.82 16.02 -10.07
C ASN A 61 -0.96 16.07 -8.80
N TYR A 62 -0.60 14.91 -8.25
CA TYR A 62 0.25 14.80 -7.08
C TYR A 62 1.64 15.42 -7.34
N VAL A 63 2.28 15.07 -8.43
CA VAL A 63 3.56 15.66 -8.83
C VAL A 63 3.46 17.17 -8.95
N LYS A 64 2.45 17.66 -9.65
CA LYS A 64 2.26 19.10 -9.91
C LYS A 64 1.92 19.89 -8.65
N ASN A 65 1.09 19.36 -7.77
CA ASN A 65 0.48 20.13 -6.68
C ASN A 65 1.18 19.93 -5.33
N GLU A 66 1.73 18.74 -5.08
CA GLU A 66 2.28 18.36 -3.78
C GLU A 66 3.81 18.34 -3.79
N ILE A 67 4.46 17.82 -4.82
CA ILE A 67 5.94 17.77 -4.89
C ILE A 67 6.53 19.15 -5.19
N ARG A 68 6.06 19.85 -6.21
CA ARG A 68 6.41 21.26 -6.53
C ARG A 68 7.90 21.56 -6.47
N ASP A 69 8.74 20.72 -7.02
CA ASP A 69 10.20 20.89 -6.97
C ASP A 69 10.84 20.86 -5.55
N GLN A 70 10.13 20.32 -4.55
CA GLN A 70 10.60 20.22 -3.17
C GLN A 70 11.35 18.93 -2.86
N ALA A 71 11.27 17.94 -3.74
CA ALA A 71 11.98 16.68 -3.55
C ALA A 71 13.50 16.87 -3.59
N CYS A 72 14.18 16.36 -2.56
CA CYS A 72 15.63 16.41 -2.42
C CYS A 72 16.34 15.12 -2.88
N CYS A 73 15.58 14.08 -3.25
CA CYS A 73 16.06 12.80 -3.72
C CYS A 73 15.26 12.34 -4.95
N ASP A 74 15.72 11.28 -5.59
CA ASP A 74 14.95 10.63 -6.65
C ASP A 74 13.66 10.01 -6.08
N TYR A 75 12.60 9.95 -6.88
CA TYR A 75 11.33 9.40 -6.44
C TYR A 75 10.61 8.60 -7.52
N ALA A 76 9.81 7.66 -7.07
CA ALA A 76 8.83 6.91 -7.87
C ALA A 76 7.53 6.74 -7.06
N PHE A 77 6.52 6.09 -7.64
CA PHE A 77 5.21 6.00 -7.02
C PHE A 77 4.61 4.59 -7.06
N HIS A 78 3.90 4.28 -5.99
CA HIS A 78 2.81 3.32 -5.94
C HIS A 78 1.49 4.08 -6.02
N THR A 79 0.48 3.55 -6.68
CA THR A 79 -0.88 4.11 -6.63
C THR A 79 -1.75 3.38 -5.63
N VAL A 80 -2.61 4.11 -4.93
CA VAL A 80 -3.61 3.57 -3.99
C VAL A 80 -4.98 3.71 -4.60
N VAL A 81 -5.74 2.61 -4.68
CA VAL A 81 -7.11 2.61 -5.20
C VAL A 81 -8.10 3.09 -4.14
N TYR A 82 -8.97 4.01 -4.53
CA TYR A 82 -10.08 4.53 -3.73
C TYR A 82 -11.44 4.28 -4.36
N ASP A 83 -11.49 4.11 -5.68
CA ASP A 83 -12.73 3.99 -6.44
C ASP A 83 -12.63 2.81 -7.42
N PRO A 84 -13.05 1.58 -6.99
CA PRO A 84 -12.86 0.36 -7.77
C PRO A 84 -13.92 0.20 -8.87
N THR A 85 -13.95 1.12 -9.84
CA THR A 85 -14.85 1.09 -10.99
C THR A 85 -14.35 0.13 -12.10
N ASP A 86 -15.22 -0.15 -13.07
CA ASP A 86 -14.84 -0.96 -14.22
C ASP A 86 -13.72 -0.28 -15.03
N GLU A 87 -13.78 1.04 -15.15
CA GLU A 87 -12.77 1.84 -15.85
C GLU A 87 -11.41 1.76 -15.15
N LEU A 88 -11.39 1.71 -13.81
CA LEU A 88 -10.15 1.53 -13.05
C LEU A 88 -9.51 0.17 -13.36
N PHE A 89 -10.29 -0.91 -13.37
CA PHE A 89 -9.73 -2.23 -13.66
C PHE A 89 -9.22 -2.34 -15.11
N GLU A 90 -9.83 -1.63 -16.06
CA GLU A 90 -9.29 -1.51 -17.41
C GLU A 90 -7.99 -0.68 -17.41
N GLU A 91 -7.91 0.43 -16.65
CA GLU A 91 -6.67 1.21 -16.53
C GLU A 91 -5.52 0.38 -15.97
N ILE A 92 -5.76 -0.46 -14.97
CA ILE A 92 -4.72 -1.34 -14.37
C ILE A 92 -4.07 -2.21 -15.45
N LYS A 93 -4.78 -2.68 -16.47
CA LYS A 93 -4.23 -3.48 -17.56
C LYS A 93 -3.20 -2.75 -18.42
N HIS A 94 -3.18 -1.42 -18.35
CA HIS A 94 -2.27 -0.56 -19.11
C HIS A 94 -1.12 0.00 -18.27
N LEU A 95 -1.11 -0.21 -16.95
CA LEU A 95 -0.08 0.36 -16.07
C LEU A 95 1.33 -0.17 -16.36
N GLY A 96 1.45 -1.34 -17.01
CA GLY A 96 2.72 -1.88 -17.49
C GLY A 96 3.31 -1.16 -18.70
N ASP A 97 2.53 -0.30 -19.39
CA ASP A 97 2.99 0.46 -20.52
C ASP A 97 4.04 1.51 -20.07
N PRO A 98 5.13 1.71 -20.84
CA PRO A 98 6.20 2.63 -20.45
C PRO A 98 5.74 4.07 -20.14
N ASP A 99 4.66 4.51 -20.79
CA ASP A 99 4.10 5.86 -20.63
C ASP A 99 3.38 6.08 -19.27
N TYR A 100 3.05 5.00 -18.56
CA TYR A 100 2.45 5.09 -17.23
C TYR A 100 3.52 5.20 -16.13
N GLY A 101 4.54 4.35 -16.17
CA GLY A 101 5.62 4.35 -15.18
C GLY A 101 5.16 3.98 -13.76
N ILE A 102 4.06 3.24 -13.62
CA ILE A 102 3.43 2.88 -12.34
C ILE A 102 3.37 1.36 -12.24
N PRO A 103 4.42 0.70 -11.73
CA PRO A 103 4.50 -0.76 -11.75
C PRO A 103 3.71 -1.47 -10.64
N THR A 104 3.09 -0.71 -9.74
CA THR A 104 2.48 -1.27 -8.52
C THR A 104 1.21 -0.54 -8.11
N VAL A 105 0.23 -1.31 -7.65
CA VAL A 105 -1.07 -0.80 -7.17
C VAL A 105 -1.32 -1.28 -5.75
N LYS A 106 -1.60 -0.37 -4.84
CA LYS A 106 -1.88 -0.65 -3.43
C LYS A 106 -3.37 -0.74 -3.17
N LEU A 107 -3.76 -1.81 -2.46
CA LEU A 107 -5.12 -2.06 -1.98
C LEU A 107 -5.13 -2.26 -0.47
N PHE A 108 -6.28 -2.01 0.16
CA PHE A 108 -6.49 -2.22 1.58
C PHE A 108 -7.65 -3.19 1.82
N MET A 109 -7.38 -4.32 2.48
CA MET A 109 -8.41 -5.26 2.97
C MET A 109 -8.89 -4.89 4.39
N ALA A 110 -8.31 -3.87 4.99
CA ALA A 110 -8.67 -3.31 6.30
C ALA A 110 -9.58 -2.08 6.17
N TYR A 111 -9.90 -1.46 7.30
CA TYR A 111 -10.60 -0.16 7.38
C TYR A 111 -12.03 -0.17 6.81
N LYS A 112 -12.85 -1.12 7.25
CA LYS A 112 -14.26 -1.21 6.86
C LYS A 112 -14.97 0.15 6.96
N GLY A 113 -15.71 0.50 5.90
CA GLY A 113 -16.44 1.77 5.81
C GLY A 113 -15.62 2.95 5.32
N GLN A 114 -14.32 2.80 5.11
CA GLN A 114 -13.51 3.81 4.45
C GLN A 114 -13.56 3.64 2.92
N PRO A 115 -13.43 4.72 2.13
CA PRO A 115 -13.53 4.65 0.67
C PRO A 115 -12.47 3.77 0.02
N TYR A 116 -11.31 3.60 0.66
CA TYR A 116 -10.21 2.75 0.18
C TYR A 116 -10.28 1.29 0.65
N HIS A 117 -11.32 0.90 1.42
CA HIS A 117 -11.54 -0.51 1.76
C HIS A 117 -11.95 -1.31 0.53
N MET A 118 -11.20 -2.37 0.23
CA MET A 118 -11.47 -3.26 -0.90
C MET A 118 -12.04 -4.59 -0.45
N GLU A 119 -13.20 -4.93 -0.98
CA GLU A 119 -13.79 -6.26 -0.83
C GLU A 119 -13.04 -7.29 -1.68
N ASP A 120 -13.15 -8.56 -1.33
CA ASP A 120 -12.46 -9.67 -1.98
C ASP A 120 -12.68 -9.72 -3.51
N GLY A 121 -13.90 -9.37 -3.97
CA GLY A 121 -14.21 -9.31 -5.39
C GLY A 121 -13.38 -8.25 -6.14
N SER A 122 -13.19 -7.08 -5.54
CA SER A 122 -12.36 -6.01 -6.10
C SER A 122 -10.89 -6.37 -6.08
N VAL A 123 -10.41 -7.00 -5.00
CA VAL A 123 -9.03 -7.51 -4.91
C VAL A 123 -8.76 -8.55 -6.00
N LEU A 124 -9.68 -9.50 -6.20
CA LEU A 124 -9.54 -10.51 -7.25
C LEU A 124 -9.50 -9.89 -8.65
N ARG A 125 -10.38 -8.95 -8.96
CA ARG A 125 -10.42 -8.24 -10.26
C ARG A 125 -9.11 -7.46 -10.50
N ALA A 126 -8.62 -6.77 -9.48
CA ALA A 126 -7.35 -6.04 -9.57
C ALA A 126 -6.16 -6.99 -9.84
N LEU A 127 -6.11 -8.14 -9.17
CA LEU A 127 -5.08 -9.16 -9.41
C LEU A 127 -5.14 -9.71 -10.85
N GLN A 128 -6.34 -9.97 -11.37
CA GLN A 128 -6.53 -10.43 -12.75
C GLN A 128 -6.05 -9.39 -13.76
N ALA A 129 -6.43 -8.12 -13.57
CA ALA A 129 -6.00 -7.02 -14.44
C ALA A 129 -4.47 -6.79 -14.36
N ALA A 130 -3.90 -6.84 -13.15
CA ALA A 130 -2.46 -6.70 -12.94
C ALA A 130 -1.65 -7.81 -13.60
N LYS A 131 -2.17 -9.04 -13.62
CA LYS A 131 -1.55 -10.16 -14.36
C LYS A 131 -1.42 -9.88 -15.84
N GLU A 132 -2.46 -9.33 -16.46
CA GLU A 132 -2.46 -8.98 -17.89
C GLU A 132 -1.41 -7.89 -18.18
N ALA A 133 -1.26 -6.93 -17.28
CA ALA A 133 -0.33 -5.81 -17.39
C ALA A 133 1.12 -6.14 -16.99
N GLY A 134 1.36 -7.23 -16.29
CA GLY A 134 2.67 -7.53 -15.69
C GLY A 134 3.06 -6.60 -14.54
N VAL A 135 2.07 -5.99 -13.86
CA VAL A 135 2.27 -5.15 -12.68
C VAL A 135 1.94 -5.91 -11.39
N THR A 136 2.32 -5.36 -10.24
CA THR A 136 2.16 -6.05 -8.94
C THR A 136 1.10 -5.38 -8.08
N ILE A 137 0.17 -6.17 -7.55
CA ILE A 137 -0.75 -5.71 -6.51
C ILE A 137 -0.07 -5.82 -5.15
N MET A 138 -0.10 -4.71 -4.41
CA MET A 138 0.36 -4.60 -3.02
C MET A 138 -0.85 -4.55 -2.09
N VAL A 139 -0.85 -5.31 -1.00
CA VAL A 139 -2.03 -5.37 -0.11
C VAL A 139 -1.64 -5.10 1.35
N HIS A 140 -2.36 -4.15 1.97
CA HIS A 140 -2.48 -4.07 3.42
C HIS A 140 -3.49 -5.13 3.86
N ALA A 141 -3.00 -6.24 4.39
CA ALA A 141 -3.78 -7.42 4.68
C ALA A 141 -4.11 -7.53 6.18
N GLU A 142 -5.22 -6.94 6.60
CA GLU A 142 -5.86 -7.16 7.89
C GLU A 142 -7.37 -7.39 7.69
N SER A 143 -7.98 -8.23 8.53
CA SER A 143 -9.41 -8.53 8.44
C SER A 143 -10.27 -7.37 8.92
N ALA A 144 -10.86 -6.62 7.98
CA ALA A 144 -11.70 -5.47 8.29
C ALA A 144 -12.87 -5.80 9.21
N GLU A 145 -13.53 -6.95 9.01
CA GLU A 145 -14.67 -7.39 9.80
C GLU A 145 -14.29 -7.72 11.24
N MET A 146 -13.20 -8.48 11.42
CA MET A 146 -12.71 -8.82 12.76
C MET A 146 -12.28 -7.55 13.52
N ILE A 147 -11.54 -6.66 12.86
CA ILE A 147 -11.08 -5.40 13.46
C ILE A 147 -12.27 -4.53 13.84
N ALA A 148 -13.26 -4.33 12.98
CA ALA A 148 -14.43 -3.52 13.29
C ALA A 148 -15.17 -4.03 14.54
N THR A 149 -15.34 -5.34 14.65
CA THR A 149 -15.94 -5.97 15.82
C THR A 149 -15.10 -5.76 17.08
N LEU A 150 -13.79 -6.03 17.02
CA LEU A 150 -12.89 -5.91 18.15
C LEU A 150 -12.71 -4.45 18.59
N GLN A 151 -12.70 -3.50 17.66
CA GLN A 151 -12.69 -2.07 17.98
C GLN A 151 -13.90 -1.67 18.77
N GLN A 152 -15.10 -2.08 18.35
CA GLN A 152 -16.33 -1.76 19.07
C GLN A 152 -16.32 -2.36 20.47
N GLN A 153 -15.94 -3.62 20.61
CA GLN A 153 -15.81 -4.27 21.93
C GLN A 153 -14.80 -3.57 22.84
N THR A 154 -13.69 -3.09 22.27
CA THR A 154 -12.65 -2.34 23.01
C THR A 154 -13.18 -0.99 23.52
N ILE A 155 -13.94 -0.28 22.68
CA ILE A 155 -14.59 0.98 23.03
C ILE A 155 -15.66 0.75 24.12
N ASP A 156 -16.50 -0.27 23.96
CA ASP A 156 -17.54 -0.62 24.92
C ASP A 156 -16.95 -1.00 26.29
N ALA A 157 -15.75 -1.55 26.32
CA ALA A 157 -14.99 -1.80 27.53
C ALA A 157 -14.34 -0.55 28.15
N GLY A 158 -14.56 0.65 27.57
CA GLY A 158 -14.00 1.91 28.05
C GLY A 158 -12.54 2.14 27.68
N ILE A 159 -11.94 1.34 26.79
CA ILE A 159 -10.55 1.45 26.37
C ILE A 159 -10.49 2.32 25.11
N THR A 160 -10.39 3.63 25.31
CA THR A 160 -10.40 4.63 24.19
C THR A 160 -9.02 5.23 23.90
N GLY A 161 -7.99 4.88 24.66
CA GLY A 161 -6.62 5.36 24.46
C GLY A 161 -5.87 4.55 23.38
N PRO A 162 -4.63 4.94 23.04
CA PRO A 162 -3.83 4.31 21.97
C PRO A 162 -3.64 2.79 22.11
N ILE A 163 -3.66 2.26 23.34
CA ILE A 163 -3.57 0.81 23.57
C ILE A 163 -4.75 0.04 22.98
N GLY A 164 -5.91 0.68 22.83
CA GLY A 164 -7.08 0.09 22.19
C GLY A 164 -6.82 -0.30 20.72
N HIS A 165 -5.95 0.43 20.02
CA HIS A 165 -5.52 0.07 18.68
C HIS A 165 -4.84 -1.31 18.64
N ALA A 166 -3.90 -1.55 19.55
CA ALA A 166 -3.19 -2.83 19.63
C ALA A 166 -4.11 -3.98 20.08
N ILE A 167 -5.01 -3.73 21.05
CA ILE A 167 -5.96 -4.74 21.54
C ILE A 167 -6.93 -5.18 20.46
N SER A 168 -7.40 -4.26 19.63
CA SER A 168 -8.35 -4.55 18.53
C SER A 168 -7.69 -5.17 17.29
N ARG A 169 -6.37 -5.32 17.28
CA ARG A 169 -5.60 -5.90 16.17
C ARG A 169 -4.68 -7.04 16.62
N PRO A 170 -5.23 -8.13 17.16
CA PRO A 170 -4.40 -9.30 17.50
C PRO A 170 -3.80 -9.91 16.21
N PRO A 171 -2.62 -10.57 16.30
CA PRO A 171 -1.91 -11.11 15.14
C PRO A 171 -2.74 -11.96 14.18
N ILE A 172 -3.79 -12.63 14.69
CA ILE A 172 -4.68 -13.48 13.88
C ILE A 172 -5.45 -12.71 12.81
N VAL A 173 -5.71 -11.40 12.97
CA VAL A 173 -6.44 -10.61 11.97
C VAL A 173 -5.58 -10.32 10.74
N GLU A 174 -4.27 -10.21 10.91
CA GLU A 174 -3.31 -10.12 9.81
C GLU A 174 -3.13 -11.48 9.15
N GLU A 175 -2.92 -12.55 9.92
CA GLU A 175 -2.75 -13.91 9.41
C GLU A 175 -3.93 -14.36 8.56
N GLU A 176 -5.18 -14.12 9.00
CA GLU A 176 -6.40 -14.47 8.24
C GLU A 176 -6.42 -13.75 6.90
N ALA A 177 -6.23 -12.41 6.91
CA ALA A 177 -6.30 -11.62 5.69
C ALA A 177 -5.17 -11.97 4.70
N VAL A 178 -3.97 -12.27 5.19
CA VAL A 178 -2.85 -12.74 4.34
C VAL A 178 -3.19 -14.07 3.67
N LYS A 179 -3.75 -15.04 4.40
CA LYS A 179 -4.19 -16.31 3.81
C LYS A 179 -5.26 -16.09 2.73
N ARG A 180 -6.23 -15.24 3.01
CA ARG A 180 -7.31 -14.90 2.08
C ARG A 180 -6.77 -14.18 0.84
N ALA A 181 -5.90 -13.19 0.99
CA ALA A 181 -5.23 -12.51 -0.11
C ALA A 181 -4.42 -13.49 -0.98
N SER A 182 -3.73 -14.44 -0.35
CA SER A 182 -2.96 -15.49 -1.05
C SER A 182 -3.87 -16.40 -1.88
N TYR A 183 -5.04 -16.80 -1.37
CA TYR A 183 -6.02 -17.59 -2.15
C TYR A 183 -6.58 -16.80 -3.33
N LEU A 184 -6.82 -15.50 -3.18
CA LEU A 184 -7.26 -14.65 -4.29
C LEU A 184 -6.17 -14.54 -5.36
N ALA A 185 -4.90 -14.42 -4.95
CA ALA A 185 -3.77 -14.39 -5.85
C ALA A 185 -3.57 -15.73 -6.60
N GLU A 186 -3.68 -16.85 -5.88
CA GLU A 186 -3.66 -18.20 -6.46
C GLU A 186 -4.79 -18.38 -7.50
N LEU A 187 -6.00 -17.98 -7.17
CA LEU A 187 -7.16 -18.03 -8.08
C LEU A 187 -6.97 -17.14 -9.31
N ALA A 188 -6.42 -15.94 -9.15
CA ALA A 188 -6.09 -15.05 -10.25
C ALA A 188 -4.91 -15.57 -11.09
N GLY A 189 -4.04 -16.39 -10.50
CA GLY A 189 -2.76 -16.81 -11.07
C GLY A 189 -1.80 -15.62 -11.24
N ALA A 190 -1.82 -14.68 -10.29
CA ALA A 190 -1.04 -13.45 -10.27
C ALA A 190 -0.16 -13.38 -9.03
N PRO A 191 1.05 -12.79 -9.10
CA PRO A 191 1.83 -12.51 -7.91
C PRO A 191 1.15 -11.44 -7.05
N ILE A 192 1.38 -11.50 -5.74
CA ILE A 192 0.91 -10.51 -4.78
C ILE A 192 2.04 -10.08 -3.85
N TYR A 193 2.05 -8.83 -3.43
CA TYR A 193 3.00 -8.32 -2.44
C TYR A 193 2.25 -7.92 -1.17
N ILE A 194 2.51 -8.63 -0.07
CA ILE A 194 1.96 -8.26 1.24
C ILE A 194 2.92 -7.27 1.89
N VAL A 195 2.43 -6.05 2.17
CA VAL A 195 3.26 -5.00 2.76
C VAL A 195 3.37 -5.15 4.28
N HIS A 196 4.41 -4.57 4.88
CA HIS A 196 4.62 -4.38 6.33
C HIS A 196 4.13 -5.54 7.22
N VAL A 197 4.49 -6.78 6.89
CA VAL A 197 4.12 -8.00 7.63
C VAL A 197 4.70 -7.96 9.04
N THR A 198 3.85 -8.12 10.06
CA THR A 198 4.23 -8.03 11.48
C THR A 198 3.92 -9.29 12.26
N ALA A 199 2.91 -10.06 11.86
CA ALA A 199 2.51 -11.27 12.55
C ALA A 199 3.30 -12.50 12.06
N LYS A 200 3.74 -13.35 13.00
CA LYS A 200 4.42 -14.61 12.69
C LYS A 200 3.57 -15.52 11.80
N GLY A 201 2.27 -15.67 12.11
CA GLY A 201 1.37 -16.50 11.31
C GLY A 201 1.17 -15.98 9.88
N ALA A 202 1.18 -14.65 9.69
CA ALA A 202 1.15 -14.04 8.37
C ALA A 202 2.40 -14.38 7.55
N MET A 203 3.60 -14.28 8.16
CA MET A 203 4.85 -14.69 7.52
C MET A 203 4.84 -16.16 7.13
N GLU A 204 4.34 -17.05 8.00
CA GLU A 204 4.21 -18.48 7.71
C GLU A 204 3.25 -18.72 6.54
N ALA A 205 2.12 -18.01 6.49
CA ALA A 205 1.16 -18.10 5.39
C ALA A 205 1.77 -17.64 4.05
N ILE A 206 2.54 -16.56 4.04
CA ILE A 206 3.28 -16.10 2.84
C ILE A 206 4.26 -17.16 2.38
N ARG A 207 5.05 -17.75 3.28
CA ARG A 207 6.00 -18.80 2.94
C ARG A 207 5.32 -20.02 2.30
N ASP A 208 4.17 -20.42 2.85
CA ASP A 208 3.41 -21.55 2.34
C ASP A 208 2.80 -21.26 0.95
N SER A 209 2.39 -20.02 0.69
CA SER A 209 1.89 -19.56 -0.61
C SER A 209 3.01 -19.45 -1.63
N TYR A 210 4.15 -18.89 -1.26
CA TYR A 210 5.34 -18.83 -2.10
C TYR A 210 5.81 -20.23 -2.55
N ALA A 211 5.76 -21.23 -1.66
CA ALA A 211 6.09 -22.62 -1.99
C ALA A 211 5.14 -23.26 -3.02
N LYS A 212 3.93 -22.67 -3.20
CA LYS A 212 2.94 -23.07 -4.22
C LYS A 212 3.04 -22.27 -5.52
N GLY A 213 3.92 -21.26 -5.57
CA GLY A 213 4.14 -20.42 -6.75
C GLY A 213 3.29 -19.15 -6.81
N VAL A 214 2.80 -18.67 -5.67
CA VAL A 214 2.06 -17.40 -5.52
C VAL A 214 3.00 -16.29 -5.08
#